data_a9f78b53449dbd8e737a8352150e2432
#
_entry.id   a9f78b53449dbd8e737a8352150e2432
#
_cell.length_a   1.000
_cell.length_b   1.000
_cell.length_c   1.000
_cell.angle_alpha   90.00
_cell.angle_beta   90.00
_cell.angle_gamma   90.00
#
_symmetry.space_group_name_H-M   'P 1'
#
loop_
_entity.id
_entity.type
_entity.pdbx_description
1 polymer ?
#
loop_
_entity_poly.entity_id
_entity_poly.type
_entity_poly.pdbx_seq_one_letter_code
_entity_poly.pdbx_strand_id
1 'polypeptide(L)'
;ILIQQEPDASSFPNGGIRNTFEARGYTAWDPSSPAFVVDDTLCIPTVFVSYTGEALDYKTPLLKSIHAVNTAAKAVCQYFDASVKNVTTFLGWEQEYFLVDEGLYAARPDLLLTGRTLLGHESAKNQQLEDHYFGAIPARVQAFMKELEYEAYKYAIPCKTRHNEVAPNQFEIAPIFGEMNLAIDQNLLMMSIMNRIARKHGF
;
A
#
# COMPACT_ATOMS: atom_id res chain seq x y z
N ILE A 1 -4.85 6.24 -23.50
CA ILE A 1 -4.73 7.70 -23.65
C ILE A 1 -3.43 8.10 -22.96
N LEU A 2 -2.47 8.57 -23.74
CA LEU A 2 -1.25 9.16 -23.19
C LEU A 2 -1.60 10.55 -22.69
N ILE A 3 -1.46 10.78 -21.40
CA ILE A 3 -1.52 12.10 -20.82
C ILE A 3 -0.11 12.66 -20.92
N GLN A 4 0.12 13.52 -21.91
CA GLN A 4 1.41 14.22 -22.01
C GLN A 4 1.53 15.25 -20.90
N GLN A 5 2.14 14.86 -19.81
CA GLN A 5 2.67 15.78 -18.83
C GLN A 5 4.18 15.60 -18.79
N GLU A 6 4.91 16.64 -19.13
CA GLU A 6 6.33 16.68 -18.89
C GLU A 6 6.55 16.86 -17.38
N PRO A 7 7.30 15.97 -16.71
CA PRO A 7 7.67 16.19 -15.33
C PRO A 7 8.53 17.44 -15.23
N ASP A 8 8.40 18.16 -14.11
CA ASP A 8 9.28 19.30 -13.83
C ASP A 8 10.76 18.83 -13.80
N ALA A 9 11.53 19.28 -14.78
CA ALA A 9 12.94 18.91 -14.93
C ALA A 9 13.80 19.34 -13.74
N SER A 10 13.36 20.32 -12.96
CA SER A 10 14.04 20.76 -11.74
C SER A 10 14.08 19.69 -10.65
N SER A 11 13.17 18.73 -10.71
CA SER A 11 13.09 17.60 -9.77
C SER A 11 14.08 16.48 -10.06
N PHE A 12 14.76 16.51 -11.20
CA PHE A 12 15.63 15.43 -11.69
C PHE A 12 17.05 15.95 -11.93
N PRO A 13 17.89 16.08 -10.88
CA PRO A 13 19.28 16.47 -11.06
C PRO A 13 20.07 15.40 -11.81
N ASN A 14 20.87 15.82 -12.77
CA ASN A 14 21.78 14.95 -13.52
C ASN A 14 23.19 15.50 -13.47
N GLY A 15 24.16 14.63 -13.21
CA GLY A 15 25.55 14.97 -13.16
C GLY A 15 26.00 15.84 -11.97
N GLY A 16 25.12 16.01 -10.97
CA GLY A 16 25.39 16.74 -9.74
C GLY A 16 24.20 17.54 -9.24
N ILE A 17 24.32 18.10 -8.05
CA ILE A 17 23.22 18.76 -7.34
C ILE A 17 22.63 19.98 -8.10
N ARG A 18 23.35 20.54 -9.01
CA ARG A 18 23.01 21.81 -9.70
C ARG A 18 22.63 21.66 -11.17
N ASN A 19 22.90 20.50 -11.75
CA ASN A 19 22.58 20.26 -13.14
C ASN A 19 21.28 19.50 -13.23
N THR A 20 20.28 20.12 -13.84
CA THR A 20 19.02 19.46 -14.19
C THR A 20 18.95 19.30 -15.69
N PHE A 21 18.42 18.18 -16.12
CA PHE A 21 18.08 17.93 -17.51
C PHE A 21 16.57 17.90 -17.67
N GLU A 22 16.12 18.31 -18.83
CA GLU A 22 14.74 18.06 -19.22
C GLU A 22 14.49 16.56 -19.19
N ALA A 23 13.80 16.10 -18.15
CA ALA A 23 13.39 14.70 -18.05
C ALA A 23 12.17 14.48 -18.93
N ARG A 24 12.34 13.72 -20.00
CA ARG A 24 11.22 13.31 -20.83
C ARG A 24 10.66 12.01 -20.32
N GLY A 25 9.41 12.04 -19.88
CA GLY A 25 8.66 10.89 -19.44
C GLY A 25 7.23 10.99 -19.88
N TYR A 26 6.51 9.89 -19.75
CA TYR A 26 5.10 9.83 -20.07
C TYR A 26 4.32 9.27 -18.90
N THR A 27 3.19 9.89 -18.62
CA THR A 27 2.14 9.31 -17.78
C THR A 27 1.11 8.68 -18.68
N ALA A 28 0.78 7.42 -18.42
CA ALA A 28 -0.30 6.73 -19.09
C ALA A 28 -1.37 6.32 -18.09
N TRP A 29 -2.63 6.53 -18.43
CA TRP A 29 -3.73 6.07 -17.60
C TRP A 29 -3.76 4.54 -17.56
N ASP A 30 -3.96 4.00 -16.34
CA ASP A 30 -4.24 2.59 -16.14
C ASP A 30 -5.75 2.36 -16.06
N PRO A 31 -6.39 1.88 -17.15
CA PRO A 31 -7.84 1.65 -17.16
C PRO A 31 -8.26 0.40 -16.38
N SER A 32 -7.33 -0.41 -15.91
CA SER A 32 -7.61 -1.62 -15.12
C SER A 32 -7.82 -1.32 -13.62
N SER A 33 -7.58 -0.08 -13.19
CA SER A 33 -7.85 0.38 -11.84
C SER A 33 -8.81 1.58 -11.87
N PRO A 34 -9.85 1.61 -11.01
CA PRO A 34 -10.84 2.68 -11.03
C PRO A 34 -10.25 4.01 -10.54
N ALA A 35 -10.70 5.11 -11.13
CA ALA A 35 -10.47 6.43 -10.56
C ALA A 35 -11.27 6.58 -9.25
N PHE A 36 -10.75 7.38 -8.32
CA PHE A 36 -11.37 7.59 -7.01
C PHE A 36 -11.21 9.06 -6.57
N VAL A 37 -11.95 9.46 -5.55
CA VAL A 37 -11.88 10.82 -5.00
C VAL A 37 -11.38 10.75 -3.56
N VAL A 38 -10.33 11.50 -3.27
CA VAL A 38 -9.83 11.72 -1.91
C VAL A 38 -10.02 13.19 -1.57
N ASP A 39 -10.79 13.46 -0.55
CA ASP A 39 -11.25 14.81 -0.21
C ASP A 39 -11.87 15.49 -1.47
N ASP A 40 -11.33 16.60 -1.95
CA ASP A 40 -11.79 17.29 -3.15
C ASP A 40 -10.95 16.99 -4.40
N THR A 41 -10.12 15.94 -4.36
CA THR A 41 -9.18 15.62 -5.43
C THR A 41 -9.58 14.34 -6.17
N LEU A 42 -9.76 14.43 -7.47
CA LEU A 42 -9.92 13.27 -8.35
C LEU A 42 -8.55 12.62 -8.60
N CYS A 43 -8.41 11.37 -8.18
CA CYS A 43 -7.24 10.55 -8.39
C CYS A 43 -7.47 9.57 -9.54
N ILE A 44 -6.60 9.62 -10.52
CA ILE A 44 -6.64 8.71 -11.68
C ILE A 44 -5.40 7.82 -11.63
N PRO A 45 -5.54 6.49 -11.51
CA PRO A 45 -4.40 5.59 -11.54
C PRO A 45 -3.61 5.70 -12.84
N THR A 46 -2.31 5.90 -12.72
CA THR A 46 -1.41 6.08 -13.87
C THR A 46 -0.13 5.29 -13.68
N VAL A 47 0.54 5.02 -14.79
CA VAL A 47 1.93 4.55 -14.84
C VAL A 47 2.82 5.67 -15.34
N PHE A 48 4.08 5.66 -14.90
CA PHE A 48 5.08 6.62 -15.32
C PHE A 48 6.27 5.90 -15.95
N VAL A 49 6.56 6.24 -17.19
CA VAL A 49 7.64 5.62 -17.98
C VAL A 49 8.55 6.69 -18.58
N SER A 50 9.83 6.35 -18.74
CA SER A 50 10.78 7.23 -19.41
C SER A 50 10.49 7.33 -20.92
N TYR A 51 11.13 8.29 -21.57
CA TYR A 51 11.07 8.44 -23.03
C TYR A 51 11.52 7.18 -23.76
N THR A 52 12.47 6.44 -23.22
CA THR A 52 13.02 5.20 -23.76
C THR A 52 12.28 3.94 -23.33
N GLY A 53 11.25 4.08 -22.49
CA GLY A 53 10.35 3.01 -22.09
C GLY A 53 10.70 2.31 -20.76
N GLU A 54 11.70 2.78 -20.04
CA GLU A 54 11.99 2.27 -18.70
C GLU A 54 10.90 2.68 -17.71
N ALA A 55 10.59 1.79 -16.78
CA ALA A 55 9.67 2.07 -15.70
C ALA A 55 10.28 3.08 -14.72
N LEU A 56 9.55 4.14 -14.43
CA LEU A 56 9.92 5.15 -13.42
C LEU A 56 9.06 5.05 -12.16
N ASP A 57 8.17 4.06 -12.09
CA ASP A 57 7.29 3.78 -10.98
C ASP A 57 7.31 2.28 -10.64
N TYR A 58 6.54 1.88 -9.64
CA TYR A 58 6.36 0.48 -9.24
C TYR A 58 5.19 -0.21 -9.96
N LYS A 59 4.22 0.55 -10.48
CA LYS A 59 3.03 -0.01 -11.14
C LYS A 59 3.34 -0.58 -12.51
N THR A 60 4.23 0.03 -13.28
CA THR A 60 4.65 -0.49 -14.59
C THR A 60 5.24 -1.91 -14.51
N PRO A 61 6.20 -2.21 -13.62
CA PRO A 61 6.68 -3.58 -13.42
C PRO A 61 5.58 -4.55 -12.99
N LEU A 62 4.66 -4.12 -12.13
CA LEU A 62 3.51 -4.93 -11.71
C LEU A 62 2.64 -5.33 -12.91
N LEU A 63 2.22 -4.37 -13.71
CA LEU A 63 1.37 -4.64 -14.88
C LEU A 63 2.08 -5.54 -15.91
N LYS A 64 3.39 -5.33 -16.12
CA LYS A 64 4.19 -6.21 -16.96
C LYS A 64 4.25 -7.64 -16.41
N SER A 65 4.41 -7.80 -15.10
CA SER A 65 4.44 -9.13 -14.47
C SER A 65 3.10 -9.85 -14.58
N ILE A 66 1.99 -9.14 -14.37
CA ILE A 66 0.63 -9.68 -14.55
C ILE A 66 0.43 -10.16 -15.99
N HIS A 67 0.85 -9.37 -16.97
CA HIS A 67 0.78 -9.76 -18.37
C HIS A 67 1.64 -11.00 -18.68
N ALA A 68 2.86 -11.07 -18.16
CA ALA A 68 3.76 -12.20 -18.35
C ALA A 68 3.19 -13.49 -17.74
N VAL A 69 2.67 -13.41 -16.51
CA VAL A 69 2.02 -14.55 -15.83
C VAL A 69 0.79 -15.00 -16.59
N ASN A 70 -0.08 -14.08 -17.01
CA ASN A 70 -1.25 -14.42 -17.82
C ASN A 70 -0.86 -15.18 -19.08
N THR A 71 0.17 -14.73 -19.80
CA THR A 71 0.65 -15.35 -21.04
C THR A 71 1.15 -16.77 -20.80
N ALA A 72 2.01 -16.96 -19.79
CA ALA A 72 2.59 -18.25 -19.46
C ALA A 72 1.53 -19.24 -18.92
N ALA A 73 0.72 -18.78 -17.97
CA ALA A 73 -0.31 -19.61 -17.34
C ALA A 73 -1.41 -20.00 -18.34
N LYS A 74 -1.80 -19.10 -19.24
CA LYS A 74 -2.75 -19.43 -20.32
C LYS A 74 -2.23 -20.57 -21.18
N ALA A 75 -0.97 -20.54 -21.59
CA ALA A 75 -0.37 -21.60 -22.39
C ALA A 75 -0.44 -22.97 -21.70
N VAL A 76 -0.23 -23.01 -20.37
CA VAL A 76 -0.37 -24.24 -19.57
C VAL A 76 -1.84 -24.67 -19.45
N CYS A 77 -2.74 -23.74 -19.11
CA CYS A 77 -4.16 -24.06 -18.96
C CYS A 77 -4.78 -24.59 -20.25
N GLN A 78 -4.34 -24.12 -21.40
CA GLN A 78 -4.85 -24.55 -22.70
C GLN A 78 -4.54 -26.01 -23.04
N TYR A 79 -3.61 -26.68 -22.32
CA TYR A 79 -3.44 -28.15 -22.41
C TYR A 79 -4.63 -28.90 -21.80
N PHE A 80 -5.36 -28.27 -20.89
CA PHE A 80 -6.51 -28.88 -20.19
C PHE A 80 -7.85 -28.37 -20.77
N ASP A 81 -7.90 -27.09 -21.15
CA ASP A 81 -9.06 -26.47 -21.78
C ASP A 81 -8.62 -25.41 -22.79
N ALA A 82 -8.74 -25.75 -24.06
CA ALA A 82 -8.37 -24.88 -25.18
C ALA A 82 -9.16 -23.56 -25.25
N SER A 83 -10.29 -23.46 -24.57
CA SER A 83 -11.14 -22.25 -24.55
C SER A 83 -10.64 -21.15 -23.61
N VAL A 84 -9.66 -21.43 -22.76
CA VAL A 84 -9.10 -20.45 -21.80
C VAL A 84 -8.47 -19.28 -22.55
N LYS A 85 -9.00 -18.08 -22.29
CA LYS A 85 -8.53 -16.83 -22.93
C LYS A 85 -7.62 -16.02 -22.03
N ASN A 86 -7.89 -16.01 -20.72
CA ASN A 86 -7.14 -15.26 -19.72
C ASN A 86 -6.97 -16.06 -18.44
N VAL A 87 -5.87 -15.79 -17.75
CA VAL A 87 -5.62 -16.24 -16.38
C VAL A 87 -5.38 -15.01 -15.53
N THR A 88 -6.23 -14.80 -14.53
CA THR A 88 -6.17 -13.63 -13.65
C THR A 88 -5.49 -13.99 -12.35
N THR A 89 -4.56 -13.16 -11.91
CA THR A 89 -3.91 -13.28 -10.61
C THR A 89 -4.73 -12.56 -9.55
N PHE A 90 -4.87 -13.19 -8.39
CA PHE A 90 -5.54 -12.62 -7.23
C PHE A 90 -4.57 -12.42 -6.09
N LEU A 91 -4.82 -11.42 -5.26
CA LEU A 91 -4.03 -11.06 -4.09
C LEU A 91 -4.95 -10.74 -2.91
N GLY A 92 -4.68 -11.35 -1.76
CA GLY A 92 -5.14 -10.88 -0.46
C GLY A 92 -3.93 -10.29 0.27
N TRP A 93 -3.88 -8.99 0.42
CA TRP A 93 -2.84 -8.35 1.20
C TRP A 93 -3.16 -8.43 2.69
N GLU A 94 -2.14 -8.40 3.51
CA GLU A 94 -2.22 -8.33 4.97
C GLU A 94 -1.46 -7.09 5.40
N GLN A 95 -2.18 -6.12 5.97
CA GLN A 95 -1.53 -4.93 6.47
C GLN A 95 -1.33 -5.08 7.97
N GLU A 96 -0.14 -5.49 8.34
CA GLU A 96 0.33 -5.53 9.72
C GLU A 96 0.87 -4.17 10.13
N TYR A 97 0.58 -3.73 11.35
CA TYR A 97 0.99 -2.42 11.82
C TYR A 97 1.16 -2.37 13.33
N PHE A 98 2.07 -1.52 13.77
CA PHE A 98 2.19 -1.14 15.17
C PHE A 98 1.45 0.18 15.40
N LEU A 99 0.70 0.28 16.52
CA LEU A 99 0.15 1.53 16.98
C LEU A 99 0.99 2.08 18.13
N VAL A 100 1.42 3.31 18.00
CA VAL A 100 2.20 4.04 19.01
C VAL A 100 1.36 5.23 19.49
N ASP A 101 1.19 5.36 20.81
CA ASP A 101 0.53 6.54 21.38
C ASP A 101 1.30 7.81 21.01
N GLU A 102 0.60 8.81 20.46
CA GLU A 102 1.22 10.05 19.96
C GLU A 102 1.95 10.83 21.05
N GLY A 103 1.41 10.85 22.28
CA GLY A 103 2.07 11.50 23.42
C GLY A 103 3.35 10.77 23.83
N LEU A 104 3.34 9.43 23.82
CA LEU A 104 4.54 8.64 24.09
C LEU A 104 5.56 8.77 22.98
N TYR A 105 5.13 8.84 21.73
CA TYR A 105 6.01 9.11 20.58
C TYR A 105 6.72 10.46 20.75
N ALA A 106 5.96 11.52 21.06
CA ALA A 106 6.51 12.87 21.24
C ALA A 106 7.44 12.98 22.45
N ALA A 107 7.28 12.13 23.47
CA ALA A 107 8.15 12.07 24.63
C ALA A 107 9.49 11.36 24.38
N ARG A 108 9.64 10.70 23.24
CA ARG A 108 10.84 9.93 22.85
C ARG A 108 11.70 10.72 21.86
N PRO A 109 12.87 11.24 22.26
CA PRO A 109 13.72 12.03 21.36
C PRO A 109 14.18 11.26 20.12
N ASP A 110 14.48 9.98 20.25
CA ASP A 110 14.86 9.13 19.12
C ASP A 110 13.74 8.99 18.09
N LEU A 111 12.51 8.73 18.51
CA LEU A 111 11.36 8.64 17.63
C LEU A 111 11.06 9.99 16.98
N LEU A 112 11.05 11.07 17.76
CA LEU A 112 10.72 12.41 17.28
C LEU A 112 11.74 12.94 16.26
N LEU A 113 13.03 12.71 16.50
CA LEU A 113 14.11 13.28 15.67
C LEU A 113 14.48 12.40 14.47
N THR A 114 14.31 11.09 14.57
CA THR A 114 14.77 10.16 13.55
C THR A 114 13.68 9.29 12.92
N GLY A 115 12.46 9.28 13.49
CA GLY A 115 11.36 8.44 13.05
C GLY A 115 11.57 6.93 13.32
N ARG A 116 12.58 6.57 14.14
CA ARG A 116 12.90 5.18 14.46
C ARG A 116 13.42 5.04 15.89
N THR A 117 13.33 3.84 16.42
CA THR A 117 13.88 3.49 17.73
C THR A 117 15.41 3.41 17.65
N LEU A 118 16.10 4.18 18.51
CA LEU A 118 17.55 4.12 18.72
C LEU A 118 17.91 3.62 20.11
N LEU A 119 17.00 3.79 21.06
CA LEU A 119 17.17 3.47 22.47
C LEU A 119 16.06 2.54 22.94
N GLY A 120 16.37 1.68 23.88
CA GLY A 120 15.42 0.76 24.47
C GLY A 120 15.87 -0.71 24.34
N HIS A 121 15.00 -1.60 24.73
CA HIS A 121 15.20 -3.03 24.55
C HIS A 121 13.85 -3.71 24.25
N GLU A 122 13.89 -4.99 23.95
CA GLU A 122 12.73 -5.79 23.65
C GLU A 122 11.70 -5.79 24.78
N SER A 123 10.42 -5.94 24.42
CA SER A 123 9.37 -6.10 25.43
C SER A 123 9.57 -7.41 26.20
N ALA A 124 9.13 -7.44 27.47
CA ALA A 124 9.31 -8.60 28.34
C ALA A 124 8.66 -9.88 27.77
N LYS A 125 7.55 -9.74 27.09
CA LYS A 125 6.84 -10.89 26.47
C LYS A 125 7.30 -11.18 25.05
N ASN A 126 7.72 -10.15 24.31
CA ASN A 126 8.08 -10.26 22.90
C ASN A 126 7.02 -11.04 22.11
N GLN A 127 7.41 -12.00 21.28
CA GLN A 127 6.51 -12.88 20.52
C GLN A 127 6.32 -14.26 21.18
N GLN A 128 6.61 -14.36 22.47
CA GLN A 128 6.58 -15.63 23.17
C GLN A 128 5.16 -16.16 23.35
N LEU A 129 4.94 -17.42 22.98
CA LEU A 129 3.70 -18.18 23.20
C LEU A 129 2.45 -17.55 22.55
N GLU A 130 2.62 -16.61 21.63
CA GLU A 130 1.51 -15.94 20.95
C GLU A 130 0.46 -15.31 21.88
N ASP A 131 0.84 -14.96 23.10
CA ASP A 131 -0.05 -14.42 24.12
C ASP A 131 -0.83 -13.19 23.65
N HIS A 132 -0.18 -12.31 22.87
CA HIS A 132 -0.82 -11.12 22.32
C HIS A 132 -1.82 -11.48 21.22
N TYR A 133 -1.49 -12.42 20.35
CA TYR A 133 -2.31 -12.80 19.20
C TYR A 133 -3.73 -13.20 19.61
N PHE A 134 -3.88 -14.00 20.67
CA PHE A 134 -5.17 -14.45 21.21
C PHE A 134 -5.75 -13.51 22.28
N GLY A 135 -5.09 -12.41 22.59
CA GLY A 135 -5.54 -11.45 23.59
C GLY A 135 -6.72 -10.61 23.14
N ALA A 136 -7.34 -9.92 24.09
CA ALA A 136 -8.38 -8.95 23.78
C ALA A 136 -7.79 -7.69 23.15
N ILE A 137 -8.45 -7.14 22.15
CA ILE A 137 -8.08 -5.88 21.53
C ILE A 137 -8.44 -4.75 22.52
N PRO A 138 -7.48 -3.84 22.90
CA PRO A 138 -7.79 -2.71 23.75
C PRO A 138 -8.89 -1.82 23.18
N ALA A 139 -9.75 -1.28 24.02
CA ALA A 139 -10.93 -0.50 23.59
C ALA A 139 -10.59 0.68 22.66
N ARG A 140 -9.50 1.39 22.95
CA ARG A 140 -9.02 2.50 22.10
C ARG A 140 -8.58 2.03 20.72
N VAL A 141 -7.87 0.90 20.65
CA VAL A 141 -7.46 0.28 19.38
C VAL A 141 -8.69 -0.22 18.60
N GLN A 142 -9.64 -0.83 19.30
CA GLN A 142 -10.89 -1.27 18.70
C GLN A 142 -11.69 -0.10 18.07
N ALA A 143 -11.69 1.05 18.73
CA ALA A 143 -12.34 2.25 18.18
C ALA A 143 -11.65 2.74 16.90
N PHE A 144 -10.32 2.78 16.89
CA PHE A 144 -9.52 3.07 15.70
C PHE A 144 -9.82 2.08 14.56
N MET A 145 -9.77 0.78 14.84
CA MET A 145 -10.01 -0.26 13.83
C MET A 145 -11.39 -0.17 13.19
N LYS A 146 -12.42 0.11 14.00
CA LYS A 146 -13.80 0.27 13.49
C LYS A 146 -13.94 1.48 12.55
N GLU A 147 -13.32 2.59 12.91
CA GLU A 147 -13.36 3.78 12.08
C GLU A 147 -12.54 3.60 10.80
N LEU A 148 -11.37 2.98 10.90
CA LEU A 148 -10.54 2.64 9.76
C LEU A 148 -11.30 1.78 8.74
N GLU A 149 -11.97 0.73 9.19
CA GLU A 149 -12.77 -0.15 8.36
C GLU A 149 -13.94 0.60 7.68
N TYR A 150 -14.63 1.45 8.44
CA TYR A 150 -15.71 2.28 7.90
C TYR A 150 -15.22 3.26 6.82
N GLU A 151 -14.09 3.91 7.03
CA GLU A 151 -13.47 4.80 6.04
C GLU A 151 -13.00 4.03 4.81
N ALA A 152 -12.43 2.85 4.99
CA ALA A 152 -12.01 1.98 3.90
C ALA A 152 -13.17 1.55 2.99
N TYR A 153 -14.33 1.25 3.55
CA TYR A 153 -15.53 0.89 2.76
C TYR A 153 -15.99 2.01 1.83
N LYS A 154 -15.77 3.28 2.19
CA LYS A 154 -16.09 4.41 1.31
C LYS A 154 -15.29 4.41 0.00
N TYR A 155 -14.13 3.75 0.02
CA TYR A 155 -13.26 3.56 -1.14
C TYR A 155 -13.39 2.16 -1.76
N ALA A 156 -14.45 1.45 -1.41
CA ALA A 156 -14.70 0.08 -1.86
C ALA A 156 -13.53 -0.90 -1.53
N ILE A 157 -12.80 -0.66 -0.43
CA ILE A 157 -11.80 -1.61 0.07
C ILE A 157 -12.52 -2.64 0.93
N PRO A 158 -12.55 -3.93 0.51
CA PRO A 158 -13.41 -4.94 1.14
C PRO A 158 -12.73 -5.54 2.39
N CYS A 159 -12.62 -4.77 3.46
CA CYS A 159 -12.07 -5.24 4.74
C CYS A 159 -12.82 -6.47 5.24
N LYS A 160 -12.10 -7.49 5.70
CA LYS A 160 -12.67 -8.73 6.22
C LYS A 160 -12.35 -8.97 7.68
N THR A 161 -11.08 -8.84 8.06
CA THR A 161 -10.62 -9.15 9.40
C THR A 161 -9.82 -8.00 9.99
N ARG A 162 -9.92 -7.84 11.31
CA ARG A 162 -9.06 -7.02 12.14
C ARG A 162 -8.79 -7.78 13.42
N HIS A 163 -7.55 -7.92 13.81
CA HIS A 163 -7.16 -8.69 14.98
C HIS A 163 -5.80 -8.26 15.52
N ASN A 164 -5.42 -8.83 16.66
CA ASN A 164 -4.05 -8.73 17.16
C ASN A 164 -3.10 -9.57 16.31
N GLU A 165 -1.89 -9.06 16.15
CA GLU A 165 -0.76 -9.81 15.62
C GLU A 165 0.16 -10.32 16.74
N VAL A 166 1.22 -11.04 16.37
CA VAL A 166 2.03 -11.82 17.30
C VAL A 166 2.81 -10.97 18.29
N ALA A 167 3.26 -9.78 17.92
CA ALA A 167 4.03 -8.90 18.79
C ALA A 167 3.12 -7.96 19.60
N PRO A 168 3.54 -7.55 20.82
CA PRO A 168 2.83 -6.54 21.57
C PRO A 168 2.63 -5.25 20.77
N ASN A 169 1.40 -4.72 20.78
CA ASN A 169 0.98 -3.55 19.99
C ASN A 169 1.04 -3.72 18.47
N GLN A 170 1.17 -4.93 17.99
CA GLN A 170 1.03 -5.27 16.58
C GLN A 170 -0.40 -5.72 16.30
N PHE A 171 -0.95 -5.21 15.22
CA PHE A 171 -2.32 -5.49 14.78
C PHE A 171 -2.35 -5.69 13.29
N GLU A 172 -3.43 -6.27 12.79
CA GLU A 172 -3.60 -6.52 11.37
C GLU A 172 -4.98 -6.13 10.89
N ILE A 173 -5.03 -5.73 9.63
CA ILE A 173 -6.25 -5.65 8.84
C ILE A 173 -6.01 -6.36 7.51
N ALA A 174 -6.94 -7.23 7.12
CA ALA A 174 -6.89 -7.96 5.87
C ALA A 174 -8.21 -7.81 5.10
N PRO A 175 -8.19 -7.69 3.77
CA PRO A 175 -9.36 -7.63 2.92
C PRO A 175 -9.83 -9.02 2.49
N ILE A 176 -10.97 -9.05 1.80
CA ILE A 176 -11.25 -10.13 0.86
C ILE A 176 -10.29 -9.97 -0.32
N PHE A 177 -9.67 -11.07 -0.75
CA PHE A 177 -8.76 -11.05 -1.90
C PHE A 177 -9.47 -10.56 -3.17
N GLY A 178 -8.74 -9.91 -4.05
CA GLY A 178 -9.23 -9.36 -5.29
C GLY A 178 -8.22 -9.48 -6.43
N GLU A 179 -8.56 -8.95 -7.58
CA GLU A 179 -7.62 -8.85 -8.70
C GLU A 179 -6.36 -8.09 -8.26
N MET A 180 -5.20 -8.60 -8.64
CA MET A 180 -3.91 -8.19 -8.06
C MET A 180 -3.63 -6.70 -8.20
N ASN A 181 -3.86 -6.09 -9.37
CA ASN A 181 -3.57 -4.68 -9.57
C ASN A 181 -4.45 -3.79 -8.68
N LEU A 182 -5.75 -4.08 -8.65
CA LEU A 182 -6.71 -3.37 -7.80
C LEU A 182 -6.40 -3.58 -6.31
N ALA A 183 -6.08 -4.80 -5.91
CA ALA A 183 -5.76 -5.12 -4.52
C ALA A 183 -4.52 -4.33 -4.03
N ILE A 184 -3.49 -4.18 -4.87
CA ILE A 184 -2.31 -3.38 -4.53
C ILE A 184 -2.65 -1.89 -4.39
N ASP A 185 -3.43 -1.32 -5.31
CA ASP A 185 -3.89 0.06 -5.19
C ASP A 185 -4.72 0.28 -3.92
N GLN A 186 -5.61 -0.65 -3.61
CA GLN A 186 -6.38 -0.63 -2.37
C GLN A 186 -5.50 -0.67 -1.12
N ASN A 187 -4.42 -1.46 -1.12
CA ASN A 187 -3.49 -1.50 0.00
C ASN A 187 -2.76 -0.17 0.19
N LEU A 188 -2.29 0.45 -0.88
CA LEU A 188 -1.64 1.76 -0.82
C LEU A 188 -2.58 2.83 -0.27
N LEU A 189 -3.84 2.82 -0.72
CA LEU A 189 -4.86 3.73 -0.23
C LEU A 189 -5.20 3.45 1.24
N MET A 190 -5.30 2.17 1.63
CA MET A 190 -5.51 1.76 3.03
C MET A 190 -4.42 2.32 3.95
N MET A 191 -3.16 2.24 3.57
CA MET A 191 -2.05 2.79 4.36
C MET A 191 -2.19 4.30 4.57
N SER A 192 -2.65 5.04 3.56
CA SER A 192 -2.92 6.48 3.66
C SER A 192 -4.08 6.78 4.61
N ILE A 193 -5.19 6.05 4.48
CA ILE A 193 -6.36 6.16 5.35
C ILE A 193 -5.96 5.83 6.79
N MET A 194 -5.21 4.76 6.99
CA MET A 194 -4.73 4.31 8.30
C MET A 194 -3.98 5.40 9.04
N ASN A 195 -3.02 6.06 8.39
CA ASN A 195 -2.27 7.16 8.99
C ASN A 195 -3.17 8.33 9.42
N ARG A 196 -4.15 8.69 8.58
CA ARG A 196 -5.11 9.75 8.90
C ARG A 196 -5.97 9.40 10.11
N ILE A 197 -6.51 8.20 10.14
CA ILE A 197 -7.40 7.76 11.23
C ILE A 197 -6.60 7.51 12.51
N ALA A 198 -5.38 7.00 12.44
CA ALA A 198 -4.53 6.83 13.61
C ALA A 198 -4.31 8.16 14.34
N ARG A 199 -3.94 9.21 13.62
CA ARG A 199 -3.77 10.55 14.21
C ARG A 199 -5.06 11.08 14.85
N LYS A 200 -6.22 10.83 14.27
CA LYS A 200 -7.52 11.21 14.84
C LYS A 200 -7.77 10.53 16.19
N HIS A 201 -7.24 9.32 16.39
CA HIS A 201 -7.33 8.56 17.63
C HIS A 201 -6.14 8.78 18.59
N GLY A 202 -5.23 9.71 18.27
CA GLY A 202 -4.05 10.03 19.06
C GLY A 202 -2.96 8.94 19.00
N PHE A 203 -2.87 8.28 17.87
CA PHE A 203 -1.81 7.32 17.53
C PHE A 203 -0.89 7.84 16.43
#